data_60f6cd8cef4d71134446f47d0cdda4fc
#
_entry.id   60f6cd8cef4d71134446f47d0cdda4fc
#
_cell.length_a   1.000
_cell.length_b   1.000
_cell.length_c   1.000
_cell.angle_alpha   90.00
_cell.angle_beta   90.00
_cell.angle_gamma   90.00
#
_symmetry.space_group_name_H-M   'P 1'
#
loop_
_entity.id
_entity.type
_entity.pdbx_description
1 polymer ?
#
loop_
_entity_poly.entity_id
_entity_poly.type
_entity_poly.pdbx_seq_one_letter_code
_entity_poly.pdbx_strand_id
1 'polypeptide(L)'
;PLSGVNRQLKPGEYLWYHRCLNVEKVGDNKRCLLHFGAVDERCHGYVNGKRVGSHRGGYLPFEWDITDTLHEGENHIYLVVADDSDQGTASRGKQKLKRGGMFYTAQSGIWQTVWLEWVPENYIRSIRMTPDIDQSHLVLEIDTKQPIKYCEINIYDDEETCVTSYLKMEDNILHPKNDDLKSENTYSENENKIELLIPEAKLWTPEHPHLYTIEIQTDDDKISSYFAMRSWTIEKDEHGILRTCLNHQFYFQNGLLDQGYWPESLLTQPSDEALQYDIEKLKELGYN
;
A
#
# COMPACT_ATOMS: atom_id res chain seq x y z
N PRO A 1 -0.99 -22.32 16.15
CA PRO A 1 -1.27 -21.37 15.07
C PRO A 1 -2.63 -21.59 14.45
N LEU A 2 -3.29 -20.52 14.00
CA LEU A 2 -4.61 -20.56 13.36
C LEU A 2 -4.64 -21.41 12.07
N SER A 3 -3.48 -21.58 11.42
CA SER A 3 -3.36 -22.47 10.26
C SER A 3 -3.58 -23.96 10.57
N GLY A 4 -3.62 -24.34 11.85
CA GLY A 4 -3.67 -25.74 12.28
C GLY A 4 -2.36 -26.53 12.03
N VAL A 5 -1.35 -25.89 11.44
CA VAL A 5 -0.04 -26.50 11.16
C VAL A 5 0.92 -26.20 12.31
N ASN A 6 1.26 -27.20 13.08
CA ASN A 6 2.24 -27.10 14.18
C ASN A 6 3.64 -27.57 13.72
N ARG A 7 4.14 -26.95 12.63
CA ARG A 7 5.44 -27.27 12.06
C ARG A 7 6.09 -26.01 11.50
N GLN A 8 7.36 -25.82 11.78
CA GLN A 8 8.19 -24.78 11.15
C GLN A 8 8.83 -25.35 9.88
N LEU A 9 8.91 -24.52 8.83
CA LEU A 9 9.72 -24.80 7.66
C LEU A 9 11.20 -24.75 8.05
N LYS A 10 11.97 -25.72 7.60
CA LYS A 10 13.41 -25.78 7.85
C LYS A 10 14.21 -25.47 6.58
N PRO A 11 15.44 -24.97 6.72
CA PRO A 11 16.33 -24.82 5.57
C PRO A 11 16.42 -26.07 4.72
N GLY A 12 16.24 -25.92 3.41
CA GLY A 12 16.20 -27.03 2.46
C GLY A 12 14.83 -27.72 2.29
N GLU A 13 13.84 -27.35 3.08
CA GLU A 13 12.44 -27.75 2.87
C GLU A 13 11.72 -26.74 2.00
N TYR A 14 10.61 -27.18 1.36
CA TYR A 14 9.77 -26.35 0.51
C TYR A 14 8.31 -26.43 0.97
N LEU A 15 7.65 -25.29 1.01
CA LEU A 15 6.23 -25.17 1.25
C LEU A 15 5.51 -24.98 -0.10
N TRP A 16 4.51 -25.80 -0.36
CA TRP A 16 3.73 -25.75 -1.58
C TRP A 16 2.31 -25.31 -1.30
N TYR A 17 1.89 -24.26 -1.97
CA TYR A 17 0.50 -23.81 -2.01
C TYR A 17 -0.11 -24.15 -3.35
N HIS A 18 -1.37 -24.57 -3.33
CA HIS A 18 -2.16 -24.81 -4.53
C HIS A 18 -3.54 -24.20 -4.39
N ARG A 19 -3.98 -23.48 -5.41
CA ARG A 19 -5.31 -22.91 -5.49
C ARG A 19 -5.89 -23.14 -6.88
N CYS A 20 -7.14 -23.61 -6.94
CA CYS A 20 -7.95 -23.62 -8.16
C CYS A 20 -8.68 -22.28 -8.28
N LEU A 21 -8.66 -21.73 -9.48
CA LEU A 21 -9.37 -20.51 -9.87
C LEU A 21 -10.23 -20.80 -11.07
N ASN A 22 -11.54 -20.55 -10.98
CA ASN A 22 -12.43 -20.62 -12.15
C ASN A 22 -12.55 -19.25 -12.79
N VAL A 23 -12.17 -19.13 -14.05
CA VAL A 23 -12.26 -17.90 -14.86
C VAL A 23 -13.39 -18.08 -15.85
N GLU A 24 -14.45 -17.27 -15.74
CA GLU A 24 -15.60 -17.35 -16.64
C GLU A 24 -15.24 -16.88 -18.05
N LYS A 25 -14.52 -15.77 -18.15
CA LYS A 25 -14.03 -15.20 -19.39
C LYS A 25 -12.77 -14.37 -19.16
N VAL A 26 -11.76 -14.59 -19.98
CA VAL A 26 -10.62 -13.67 -20.08
C VAL A 26 -11.11 -12.48 -20.92
N GLY A 27 -11.28 -11.30 -20.30
CA GLY A 27 -11.79 -10.11 -20.99
C GLY A 27 -10.79 -9.60 -22.03
N ASP A 28 -11.30 -9.23 -23.20
CA ASP A 28 -10.51 -8.52 -24.22
C ASP A 28 -9.97 -7.21 -23.64
N ASN A 29 -8.71 -6.88 -23.90
CA ASN A 29 -8.02 -5.68 -23.42
C ASN A 29 -7.95 -5.54 -21.87
N LYS A 30 -7.99 -6.66 -21.14
CA LYS A 30 -7.76 -6.67 -19.68
C LYS A 30 -6.55 -7.52 -19.33
N ARG A 31 -5.88 -7.10 -18.24
CA ARG A 31 -4.80 -7.86 -17.60
C ARG A 31 -5.30 -8.41 -16.27
N CYS A 32 -4.80 -9.59 -15.91
CA CYS A 32 -5.05 -10.17 -14.60
C CYS A 32 -3.76 -10.16 -13.79
N LEU A 33 -3.75 -9.41 -12.71
CA LEU A 33 -2.63 -9.30 -11.78
C LEU A 33 -2.88 -10.18 -10.56
N LEU A 34 -1.89 -10.98 -10.19
CA LEU A 34 -1.88 -11.77 -8.98
C LEU A 34 -0.96 -11.08 -7.96
N HIS A 35 -1.57 -10.50 -6.94
CA HIS A 35 -0.90 -9.73 -5.90
C HIS A 35 -0.63 -10.56 -4.67
N PHE A 36 0.49 -10.27 -4.01
CA PHE A 36 0.89 -10.80 -2.72
C PHE A 36 1.28 -9.64 -1.79
N GLY A 37 0.66 -9.55 -0.63
CA GLY A 37 1.04 -8.57 0.38
C GLY A 37 2.42 -8.86 0.97
N ALA A 38 2.70 -10.13 1.29
CA ALA A 38 4.03 -10.60 1.68
C ALA A 38 4.14 -12.13 1.66
N VAL A 39 5.31 -12.64 1.31
CA VAL A 39 5.67 -14.08 1.33
C VAL A 39 7.11 -14.23 1.84
N ASP A 40 7.30 -14.87 2.99
CA ASP A 40 8.61 -15.10 3.59
C ASP A 40 9.17 -16.46 3.15
N GLU A 41 10.33 -16.55 2.52
CA GLU A 41 11.32 -15.53 2.10
C GLU A 41 11.48 -15.47 0.58
N ARG A 42 11.58 -16.65 -0.09
CA ARG A 42 11.79 -16.81 -1.54
C ARG A 42 10.67 -17.63 -2.13
N CYS A 43 10.09 -17.17 -3.23
CA CYS A 43 9.04 -17.93 -3.86
C CYS A 43 9.11 -17.92 -5.39
N HIS A 44 8.49 -18.95 -5.97
CA HIS A 44 8.26 -19.12 -7.39
C HIS A 44 6.80 -19.42 -7.65
N GLY A 45 6.18 -18.66 -8.56
CA GLY A 45 4.79 -18.83 -8.97
C GLY A 45 4.65 -19.54 -10.30
N TYR A 46 3.64 -20.40 -10.39
CA TYR A 46 3.27 -21.12 -11.60
C TYR A 46 1.76 -21.05 -11.78
N VAL A 47 1.32 -20.84 -13.01
CA VAL A 47 -0.09 -20.92 -13.40
C VAL A 47 -0.21 -21.89 -14.57
N ASN A 48 -1.05 -22.91 -14.44
CA ASN A 48 -1.24 -23.96 -15.46
C ASN A 48 0.08 -24.60 -15.92
N GLY A 49 1.00 -24.81 -14.98
CA GLY A 49 2.32 -25.39 -15.24
C GLY A 49 3.37 -24.44 -15.83
N LYS A 50 3.00 -23.20 -16.19
CA LYS A 50 3.94 -22.18 -16.66
C LYS A 50 4.41 -21.30 -15.51
N ARG A 51 5.72 -21.02 -15.44
CA ARG A 51 6.28 -20.10 -14.44
C ARG A 51 5.86 -18.66 -14.78
N VAL A 52 5.27 -17.95 -13.81
CA VAL A 52 4.81 -16.57 -13.97
C VAL A 52 5.73 -15.56 -13.29
N GLY A 53 6.48 -15.99 -12.25
CA GLY A 53 7.39 -15.07 -11.57
C GLY A 53 8.18 -15.71 -10.44
N SER A 54 9.00 -14.87 -9.80
CA SER A 54 9.72 -15.18 -8.56
C SER A 54 9.89 -13.90 -7.74
N HIS A 55 9.96 -14.08 -6.43
CA HIS A 55 10.21 -12.98 -5.50
C HIS A 55 11.18 -13.43 -4.41
N ARG A 56 11.92 -12.46 -3.84
CA ARG A 56 12.78 -12.66 -2.68
C ARG A 56 12.64 -11.48 -1.72
N GLY A 57 12.42 -11.78 -0.45
CA GLY A 57 12.22 -10.84 0.64
C GLY A 57 10.86 -11.05 1.31
N GLY A 58 10.84 -11.14 2.65
CA GLY A 58 9.66 -11.56 3.42
C GLY A 58 8.65 -10.45 3.74
N TYR A 59 8.92 -9.17 3.42
CA TYR A 59 8.19 -8.05 4.01
C TYR A 59 7.61 -7.04 3.01
N LEU A 60 7.92 -7.18 1.73
CA LEU A 60 7.44 -6.25 0.70
C LEU A 60 6.40 -6.91 -0.19
N PRO A 61 5.37 -6.15 -0.61
CA PRO A 61 4.41 -6.62 -1.58
C PRO A 61 5.04 -6.79 -2.97
N PHE A 62 4.45 -7.67 -3.76
CA PHE A 62 4.80 -7.88 -5.16
C PHE A 62 3.59 -8.40 -5.94
N GLU A 63 3.69 -8.32 -7.26
CA GLU A 63 2.65 -8.79 -8.17
C GLU A 63 3.22 -9.50 -9.38
N TRP A 64 2.42 -10.34 -10.00
CA TRP A 64 2.71 -11.00 -11.28
C TRP A 64 1.52 -10.86 -12.22
N ASP A 65 1.79 -10.43 -13.45
CA ASP A 65 0.83 -10.50 -14.52
C ASP A 65 0.70 -11.94 -14.99
N ILE A 66 -0.47 -12.53 -14.82
CA ILE A 66 -0.74 -13.93 -15.14
C ILE A 66 -1.65 -14.09 -16.36
N THR A 67 -2.03 -13.00 -17.02
CA THR A 67 -3.00 -12.95 -18.14
C THR A 67 -2.75 -14.01 -19.18
N ASP A 68 -1.53 -14.08 -19.70
CA ASP A 68 -1.18 -14.96 -20.83
C ASP A 68 -1.08 -16.46 -20.44
N THR A 69 -1.30 -16.76 -19.16
CA THR A 69 -1.31 -18.14 -18.64
C THR A 69 -2.69 -18.63 -18.27
N LEU A 70 -3.68 -17.72 -18.24
CA LEU A 70 -5.07 -18.05 -17.94
C LEU A 70 -5.83 -18.55 -19.17
N HIS A 71 -6.86 -19.36 -18.91
CA HIS A 71 -7.86 -19.77 -19.89
C HIS A 71 -9.26 -19.81 -19.24
N GLU A 72 -10.30 -19.85 -20.03
CA GLU A 72 -11.66 -20.06 -19.52
C GLU A 72 -11.78 -21.42 -18.82
N GLY A 73 -12.54 -21.44 -17.73
CA GLY A 73 -12.70 -22.61 -16.86
C GLY A 73 -11.68 -22.68 -15.73
N GLU A 74 -11.34 -23.88 -15.30
CA GLU A 74 -10.49 -24.13 -14.13
C GLU A 74 -9.02 -23.89 -14.45
N ASN A 75 -8.38 -23.04 -13.65
CA ASN A 75 -6.97 -22.72 -13.68
C ASN A 75 -6.30 -23.12 -12.36
N HIS A 76 -5.07 -23.61 -12.42
CA HIS A 76 -4.29 -24.07 -11.27
C HIS A 76 -3.13 -23.10 -10.99
N ILE A 77 -3.15 -22.51 -9.81
CA ILE A 77 -2.09 -21.62 -9.31
C ILE A 77 -1.28 -22.40 -8.28
N TYR A 78 0.04 -22.41 -8.44
CA TYR A 78 0.99 -22.99 -7.48
C TYR A 78 1.99 -21.94 -7.05
N LEU A 79 2.28 -21.91 -5.74
CA LEU A 79 3.37 -21.13 -5.17
C LEU A 79 4.30 -22.09 -4.42
N VAL A 80 5.58 -22.04 -4.74
CA VAL A 80 6.63 -22.80 -4.05
C VAL A 80 7.47 -21.82 -3.25
N VAL A 81 7.55 -22.05 -1.95
CA VAL A 81 8.27 -21.17 -1.02
C VAL A 81 9.40 -21.92 -0.34
N ALA A 82 10.55 -21.25 -0.22
CA ALA A 82 11.68 -21.67 0.58
C ALA A 82 12.09 -20.55 1.52
N ASP A 83 12.45 -20.91 2.74
CA ASP A 83 12.92 -19.98 3.77
C ASP A 83 14.06 -20.61 4.56
N ASP A 84 15.20 -19.92 4.60
CA ASP A 84 16.37 -20.34 5.40
C ASP A 84 16.24 -19.88 6.86
N SER A 85 15.17 -19.19 7.23
CA SER A 85 14.86 -18.69 8.58
C SER A 85 16.04 -17.92 9.18
N ASP A 86 16.62 -18.46 10.27
CA ASP A 86 17.72 -17.81 11.00
C ASP A 86 19.12 -18.21 10.51
N GLN A 87 19.24 -18.98 9.43
CA GLN A 87 20.53 -19.41 8.87
C GLN A 87 21.04 -18.53 7.73
N GLY A 88 20.18 -17.65 7.18
CA GLY A 88 20.53 -16.75 6.09
C GLY A 88 20.88 -15.32 6.53
N THR A 89 21.09 -14.46 5.53
CA THR A 89 21.33 -13.02 5.71
C THR A 89 20.11 -12.16 5.37
N ALA A 90 18.97 -12.79 5.05
CA ALA A 90 17.72 -12.09 4.76
C ALA A 90 17.14 -11.43 6.02
N SER A 91 16.32 -10.40 5.80
CA SER A 91 15.58 -9.75 6.88
C SER A 91 14.58 -10.74 7.48
N ARG A 92 14.64 -10.96 8.78
CA ARG A 92 13.79 -11.91 9.51
C ARG A 92 13.26 -11.40 10.85
N GLY A 93 13.64 -10.18 11.23
CA GLY A 93 13.32 -9.65 12.56
C GLY A 93 13.95 -10.51 13.68
N LYS A 94 13.23 -10.66 14.79
CA LYS A 94 13.66 -11.46 15.93
C LYS A 94 13.20 -12.92 15.83
N GLN A 95 13.14 -13.50 14.65
CA GLN A 95 12.69 -14.87 14.43
C GLN A 95 13.83 -15.88 14.56
N LYS A 96 13.56 -17.01 15.21
CA LYS A 96 14.48 -18.16 15.29
C LYS A 96 13.72 -19.48 15.25
N LEU A 97 14.33 -20.49 14.61
CA LEU A 97 13.84 -21.87 14.62
C LEU A 97 13.76 -22.42 16.04
N LYS A 98 14.79 -22.17 16.86
CA LYS A 98 14.77 -22.46 18.29
C LYS A 98 14.45 -21.16 19.04
N ARG A 99 13.15 -20.87 19.22
CA ARG A 99 12.68 -19.70 19.98
C ARG A 99 13.11 -19.76 21.44
N GLY A 100 13.23 -18.60 22.08
CA GLY A 100 13.49 -18.44 23.50
C GLY A 100 14.15 -17.10 23.81
N GLY A 101 14.08 -16.64 25.06
CA GLY A 101 14.50 -15.31 25.44
C GLY A 101 13.72 -14.25 24.66
N MET A 102 14.43 -13.39 23.95
CA MET A 102 13.83 -12.31 23.15
C MET A 102 13.40 -12.73 21.74
N PHE A 103 13.55 -14.01 21.36
CA PHE A 103 13.28 -14.46 20.00
C PHE A 103 11.91 -15.12 19.86
N TYR A 104 11.22 -14.79 18.76
CA TYR A 104 9.93 -15.32 18.35
C TYR A 104 10.07 -16.60 17.54
N THR A 105 8.97 -17.32 17.40
CA THR A 105 8.85 -18.46 16.49
C THR A 105 9.07 -18.02 15.05
N ALA A 106 9.94 -18.72 14.32
CA ALA A 106 10.11 -18.47 12.90
C ALA A 106 8.81 -18.78 12.13
N GLN A 107 8.41 -17.86 11.29
CA GLN A 107 7.28 -17.96 10.37
C GLN A 107 7.82 -18.03 8.95
N SER A 108 7.15 -18.73 8.06
CA SER A 108 7.53 -18.87 6.65
C SER A 108 6.28 -18.90 5.78
N GLY A 109 6.42 -18.49 4.52
CA GLY A 109 5.35 -18.55 3.53
C GLY A 109 4.48 -17.30 3.48
N ILE A 110 3.26 -17.46 2.97
CA ILE A 110 2.28 -16.38 2.83
C ILE A 110 1.82 -15.95 4.20
N TRP A 111 2.00 -14.67 4.55
CA TRP A 111 1.54 -14.12 5.82
C TRP A 111 0.69 -12.85 5.69
N GLN A 112 0.55 -12.32 4.47
CA GLN A 112 -0.39 -11.26 4.14
C GLN A 112 -1.31 -11.68 2.99
N THR A 113 -2.32 -10.86 2.69
CA THR A 113 -3.36 -11.15 1.70
C THR A 113 -2.79 -11.46 0.32
N VAL A 114 -3.44 -12.41 -0.35
CA VAL A 114 -3.25 -12.71 -1.78
C VAL A 114 -4.57 -12.45 -2.50
N TRP A 115 -4.53 -11.67 -3.58
CA TRP A 115 -5.74 -11.33 -4.34
C TRP A 115 -5.46 -11.23 -5.85
N LEU A 116 -6.54 -11.23 -6.61
CA LEU A 116 -6.53 -11.01 -8.05
C LEU A 116 -7.14 -9.66 -8.36
N GLU A 117 -6.58 -8.98 -9.34
CA GLU A 117 -7.10 -7.72 -9.86
C GLU A 117 -7.20 -7.79 -11.38
N TRP A 118 -8.35 -7.38 -11.93
CA TRP A 118 -8.54 -7.24 -13.36
C TRP A 118 -8.44 -5.77 -13.75
N VAL A 119 -7.39 -5.43 -14.48
CA VAL A 119 -7.07 -4.05 -14.87
C VAL A 119 -7.11 -3.89 -16.38
N PRO A 120 -7.31 -2.67 -16.92
CA PRO A 120 -7.15 -2.42 -18.35
C PRO A 120 -5.69 -2.61 -18.80
N GLU A 121 -5.43 -2.56 -20.12
CA GLU A 121 -4.05 -2.70 -20.63
C GLU A 121 -3.13 -1.55 -20.18
N ASN A 122 -3.67 -0.33 -20.08
CA ASN A 122 -2.96 0.84 -19.56
C ASN A 122 -3.55 1.30 -18.23
N TYR A 123 -3.33 0.52 -17.18
CA TYR A 123 -3.80 0.82 -15.83
C TYR A 123 -2.85 1.74 -15.06
N ILE A 124 -3.36 2.34 -14.00
CA ILE A 124 -2.57 3.12 -13.03
C ILE A 124 -1.82 2.14 -12.13
N ARG A 125 -0.50 2.01 -12.32
CA ARG A 125 0.34 1.08 -11.56
C ARG A 125 0.60 1.54 -10.14
N SER A 126 0.82 2.84 -9.98
CA SER A 126 1.00 3.45 -8.67
C SER A 126 0.73 4.94 -8.71
N ILE A 127 0.40 5.48 -7.54
CA ILE A 127 0.32 6.91 -7.30
C ILE A 127 1.21 7.26 -6.11
N ARG A 128 1.82 8.44 -6.17
CA ARG A 128 2.48 9.04 -5.03
C ARG A 128 1.81 10.36 -4.71
N MET A 129 1.43 10.55 -3.48
CA MET A 129 0.79 11.75 -2.97
C MET A 129 1.68 12.39 -1.90
N THR A 130 2.09 13.63 -2.13
CA THR A 130 2.95 14.38 -1.20
C THR A 130 2.24 15.69 -0.83
N PRO A 131 1.70 15.80 0.38
CA PRO A 131 1.06 17.03 0.84
C PRO A 131 2.12 18.12 1.11
N ASP A 132 1.82 19.34 0.69
CA ASP A 132 2.52 20.56 1.05
C ASP A 132 1.53 21.45 1.82
N ILE A 133 1.65 21.46 3.13
CA ILE A 133 0.72 22.21 4.00
C ILE A 133 0.99 23.71 3.98
N ASP A 134 2.22 24.12 3.65
CA ASP A 134 2.61 25.54 3.63
C ASP A 134 1.98 26.27 2.45
N GLN A 135 1.84 25.55 1.33
CA GLN A 135 1.24 26.07 0.11
C GLN A 135 -0.20 25.58 -0.09
N SER A 136 -0.72 24.75 0.81
CA SER A 136 -2.03 24.10 0.69
C SER A 136 -2.17 23.32 -0.62
N HIS A 137 -1.11 22.61 -1.03
CA HIS A 137 -1.10 21.80 -2.25
C HIS A 137 -0.92 20.30 -1.95
N LEU A 138 -1.45 19.49 -2.83
CA LEU A 138 -1.10 18.08 -2.97
C LEU A 138 -0.28 17.89 -4.24
N VAL A 139 0.94 17.41 -4.12
CA VAL A 139 1.73 16.97 -5.26
C VAL A 139 1.39 15.51 -5.56
N LEU A 140 0.82 15.25 -6.73
CA LEU A 140 0.40 13.94 -7.20
C LEU A 140 1.30 13.47 -8.35
N GLU A 141 1.86 12.27 -8.22
CA GLU A 141 2.58 11.57 -9.29
C GLU A 141 1.80 10.31 -9.66
N ILE A 142 1.55 10.10 -10.96
CA ILE A 142 0.80 8.95 -11.47
C ILE A 142 1.71 8.14 -12.39
N ASP A 143 1.89 6.85 -12.09
CA ASP A 143 2.65 5.92 -12.90
C ASP A 143 1.72 5.00 -13.70
N THR A 144 1.85 5.03 -15.02
CA THR A 144 1.11 4.19 -15.96
C THR A 144 2.07 3.56 -16.98
N LYS A 145 1.64 2.48 -17.64
CA LYS A 145 2.47 1.79 -18.66
C LYS A 145 2.69 2.64 -19.91
N GLN A 146 1.70 3.42 -20.30
CA GLN A 146 1.74 4.33 -21.46
C GLN A 146 1.33 5.74 -21.01
N PRO A 147 1.76 6.78 -21.71
CA PRO A 147 1.33 8.15 -21.42
C PRO A 147 -0.21 8.28 -21.43
N ILE A 148 -0.73 8.99 -20.45
CA ILE A 148 -2.17 9.32 -20.36
C ILE A 148 -2.48 10.60 -21.13
N LYS A 149 -3.53 10.59 -21.93
CA LYS A 149 -4.00 11.75 -22.69
C LYS A 149 -5.10 12.49 -21.95
N TYR A 150 -5.91 11.75 -21.20
CA TYR A 150 -7.00 12.26 -20.38
C TYR A 150 -6.76 11.88 -18.92
N CYS A 151 -6.96 12.83 -18.03
CA CYS A 151 -6.94 12.57 -16.58
C CYS A 151 -7.94 13.51 -15.90
N GLU A 152 -8.88 12.93 -15.19
CA GLU A 152 -9.80 13.65 -14.30
C GLU A 152 -9.47 13.30 -12.85
N ILE A 153 -9.36 14.33 -12.00
CA ILE A 153 -9.04 14.17 -10.59
C ILE A 153 -10.11 14.91 -9.79
N ASN A 154 -10.77 14.19 -8.90
CA ASN A 154 -11.75 14.76 -7.97
C ASN A 154 -11.30 14.49 -6.54
N ILE A 155 -11.34 15.51 -5.70
CA ILE A 155 -10.97 15.43 -4.28
C ILE A 155 -12.18 15.80 -3.44
N TYR A 156 -12.48 14.97 -2.45
CA TYR A 156 -13.61 15.11 -1.53
C TYR A 156 -13.10 15.16 -0.10
N ASP A 157 -13.78 15.92 0.74
CA ASP A 157 -13.57 15.90 2.18
C ASP A 157 -14.33 14.72 2.85
N ASP A 158 -14.27 14.63 4.17
CA ASP A 158 -14.91 13.59 4.97
C ASP A 158 -16.45 13.68 4.97
N GLU A 159 -17.03 14.78 4.51
CA GLU A 159 -18.47 15.00 4.31
C GLU A 159 -18.90 14.72 2.85
N GLU A 160 -18.02 14.09 2.05
CA GLU A 160 -18.23 13.83 0.63
C GLU A 160 -18.45 15.11 -0.21
N THR A 161 -18.07 16.26 0.33
CA THR A 161 -18.13 17.52 -0.40
C THR A 161 -16.96 17.63 -1.35
N CYS A 162 -17.23 17.88 -2.64
CA CYS A 162 -16.17 18.07 -3.62
C CYS A 162 -15.39 19.37 -3.34
N VAL A 163 -14.16 19.19 -2.87
CA VAL A 163 -13.26 20.31 -2.51
C VAL A 163 -12.65 20.92 -3.74
N THR A 164 -12.22 20.07 -4.68
CA THR A 164 -11.58 20.51 -5.92
C THR A 164 -11.70 19.45 -7.00
N SER A 165 -11.72 19.88 -8.25
CA SER A 165 -11.82 18.99 -9.41
C SER A 165 -10.97 19.54 -10.56
N TYR A 166 -10.19 18.68 -11.19
CA TYR A 166 -9.27 19.01 -12.27
C TYR A 166 -9.47 18.11 -13.48
N LEU A 167 -9.22 18.66 -14.65
CA LEU A 167 -9.26 17.95 -15.92
C LEU A 167 -7.98 18.24 -16.72
N LYS A 168 -7.26 17.19 -17.12
CA LYS A 168 -6.13 17.25 -18.06
C LYS A 168 -6.60 16.72 -19.40
N MET A 169 -6.33 17.46 -20.46
CA MET A 169 -6.55 17.05 -21.85
C MET A 169 -5.22 16.96 -22.61
N GLU A 170 -5.26 16.65 -23.91
CA GLU A 170 -4.09 16.41 -24.78
C GLU A 170 -3.07 17.56 -24.84
N ASP A 171 -3.44 18.78 -24.44
CA ASP A 171 -2.58 19.97 -24.40
C ASP A 171 -1.61 20.01 -23.20
N ASN A 172 -1.64 18.99 -22.34
CA ASN A 172 -0.88 18.91 -21.09
C ASN A 172 -1.18 20.01 -20.05
N ILE A 173 -2.27 20.75 -20.19
CA ILE A 173 -2.69 21.77 -19.24
C ILE A 173 -3.78 21.18 -18.34
N LEU A 174 -3.63 21.38 -17.02
CA LEU A 174 -4.65 21.07 -16.04
C LEU A 174 -5.61 22.24 -15.90
N HIS A 175 -6.86 22.00 -16.18
CA HIS A 175 -7.93 22.98 -16.04
C HIS A 175 -8.75 22.69 -14.79
N PRO A 176 -8.92 23.64 -13.84
CA PRO A 176 -9.90 23.49 -12.79
C PRO A 176 -11.29 23.44 -13.41
N LYS A 177 -12.12 22.48 -12.99
CA LYS A 177 -13.51 22.38 -13.46
C LYS A 177 -14.42 23.47 -12.89
N ASN A 178 -14.03 24.09 -11.77
CA ASN A 178 -14.76 25.20 -11.14
C ASN A 178 -14.12 26.51 -11.51
N ASP A 179 -14.86 27.43 -12.12
CA ASP A 179 -14.41 28.77 -12.55
C ASP A 179 -13.91 29.67 -11.41
N ASP A 180 -14.21 29.35 -10.16
CA ASP A 180 -13.79 30.11 -8.98
C ASP A 180 -12.34 29.85 -8.54
N LEU A 181 -11.72 28.78 -9.06
CA LEU A 181 -10.33 28.41 -8.77
C LEU A 181 -9.39 28.93 -9.86
N LYS A 182 -9.20 30.24 -9.92
CA LYS A 182 -8.17 30.88 -10.77
C LYS A 182 -6.77 30.70 -10.15
N SER A 183 -6.31 29.50 -9.98
CA SER A 183 -4.91 29.26 -9.66
C SER A 183 -4.19 28.72 -10.90
N GLU A 184 -3.08 29.33 -11.25
CA GLU A 184 -2.14 28.81 -12.23
C GLU A 184 -1.52 27.51 -11.66
N ASN A 185 -2.21 26.38 -11.88
CA ASN A 185 -1.65 25.08 -11.55
C ASN A 185 -0.60 24.74 -12.58
N THR A 186 0.62 24.63 -12.15
CA THR A 186 1.74 24.33 -13.03
C THR A 186 1.93 22.81 -13.12
N TYR A 187 1.74 22.27 -14.32
CA TYR A 187 2.23 20.95 -14.68
C TYR A 187 3.71 21.07 -15.05
N SER A 188 4.59 20.35 -14.37
CA SER A 188 5.97 20.21 -14.78
C SER A 188 6.09 19.10 -15.82
N GLU A 189 6.33 19.42 -17.07
CA GLU A 189 6.48 18.45 -18.19
C GLU A 189 7.57 17.41 -17.94
N ASN A 190 8.52 17.67 -17.04
CA ASN A 190 9.69 16.82 -16.83
C ASN A 190 9.52 15.71 -15.79
N GLU A 191 8.43 15.64 -15.02
CA GLU A 191 8.38 14.73 -13.87
C GLU A 191 7.05 13.98 -13.65
N ASN A 192 6.04 14.05 -14.50
CA ASN A 192 4.70 13.49 -14.25
C ASN A 192 4.08 13.96 -12.93
N LYS A 193 4.43 15.15 -12.45
CA LYS A 193 3.94 15.75 -11.20
C LYS A 193 2.81 16.72 -11.50
N ILE A 194 1.78 16.61 -10.70
CA ILE A 194 0.58 17.45 -10.75
C ILE A 194 0.47 18.13 -9.39
N GLU A 195 0.43 19.46 -9.35
CA GLU A 195 0.20 20.23 -8.14
C GLU A 195 -1.28 20.61 -8.06
N LEU A 196 -1.96 20.17 -7.02
CA LEU A 196 -3.39 20.35 -6.81
C LEU A 196 -3.61 21.23 -5.59
N LEU A 197 -4.24 22.39 -5.78
CA LEU A 197 -4.62 23.27 -4.66
C LEU A 197 -5.74 22.60 -3.84
N ILE A 198 -5.57 22.58 -2.51
CA ILE A 198 -6.58 22.15 -1.55
C ILE A 198 -7.03 23.38 -0.77
N PRO A 199 -8.09 24.06 -1.19
CA PRO A 199 -8.55 25.29 -0.52
C PRO A 199 -8.91 25.02 0.95
N GLU A 200 -8.50 25.91 1.84
CA GLU A 200 -8.79 25.82 3.27
C GLU A 200 -8.48 24.43 3.88
N ALA A 201 -7.30 23.88 3.53
CA ALA A 201 -6.92 22.52 3.88
C ALA A 201 -7.09 22.23 5.38
N LYS A 202 -7.91 21.22 5.70
CA LYS A 202 -8.05 20.69 7.06
C LYS A 202 -6.86 19.80 7.37
N LEU A 203 -6.05 20.18 8.36
CA LEU A 203 -4.83 19.43 8.70
C LEU A 203 -5.17 18.22 9.56
N TRP A 204 -4.54 17.11 9.23
CA TRP A 204 -4.65 15.87 9.99
C TRP A 204 -3.83 15.97 11.29
N THR A 205 -4.44 15.56 12.40
CA THR A 205 -3.76 15.25 13.67
C THR A 205 -4.37 13.96 14.25
N PRO A 206 -3.71 13.29 15.23
CA PRO A 206 -4.31 12.14 15.90
C PRO A 206 -5.65 12.47 16.60
N GLU A 207 -5.83 13.71 17.05
CA GLU A 207 -7.07 14.19 17.67
C GLU A 207 -8.16 14.50 16.64
N HIS A 208 -7.74 14.90 15.43
CA HIS A 208 -8.60 15.25 14.30
C HIS A 208 -8.07 14.56 13.03
N PRO A 209 -8.31 13.25 12.86
CA PRO A 209 -7.72 12.47 11.79
C PRO A 209 -8.46 12.66 10.45
N HIS A 210 -8.48 13.91 9.96
CA HIS A 210 -9.16 14.26 8.72
C HIS A 210 -8.49 13.61 7.51
N LEU A 211 -9.27 12.91 6.68
CA LEU A 211 -8.83 12.28 5.44
C LEU A 211 -9.61 12.88 4.26
N TYR A 212 -8.90 13.11 3.18
CA TYR A 212 -9.48 13.42 1.88
C TYR A 212 -9.54 12.17 1.03
N THR A 213 -10.65 11.98 0.32
CA THR A 213 -10.77 10.97 -0.73
C THR A 213 -10.36 11.59 -2.06
N ILE A 214 -9.59 10.85 -2.86
CA ILE A 214 -9.20 11.23 -4.21
C ILE A 214 -9.68 10.18 -5.20
N GLU A 215 -10.38 10.60 -6.25
CA GLU A 215 -10.71 9.78 -7.41
C GLU A 215 -9.87 10.24 -8.60
N ILE A 216 -9.25 9.30 -9.28
CA ILE A 216 -8.43 9.55 -10.45
C ILE A 216 -8.98 8.68 -11.57
N GLN A 217 -9.38 9.30 -12.66
CA GLN A 217 -9.85 8.63 -13.87
C GLN A 217 -8.97 9.03 -15.05
N THR A 218 -8.42 8.03 -15.74
CA THR A 218 -7.65 8.19 -16.98
C THR A 218 -8.44 7.74 -18.20
N ASP A 219 -7.79 7.68 -19.38
CA ASP A 219 -8.41 7.16 -20.61
C ASP A 219 -9.01 5.76 -20.42
N ASP A 220 -8.35 4.90 -19.65
CA ASP A 220 -8.65 3.48 -19.56
C ASP A 220 -9.02 3.01 -18.17
N ASP A 221 -8.60 3.73 -17.11
CA ASP A 221 -8.65 3.25 -15.72
C ASP A 221 -9.25 4.28 -14.77
N LYS A 222 -9.85 3.79 -13.69
CA LYS A 222 -10.36 4.63 -12.59
C LYS A 222 -10.01 4.00 -11.26
N ILE A 223 -9.37 4.80 -10.39
CA ILE A 223 -9.04 4.39 -9.02
C ILE A 223 -9.58 5.39 -8.01
N SER A 224 -9.78 4.92 -6.78
CA SER A 224 -10.04 5.74 -5.61
C SER A 224 -8.97 5.46 -4.55
N SER A 225 -8.53 6.52 -3.86
CA SER A 225 -7.56 6.46 -2.78
C SER A 225 -7.86 7.54 -1.74
N TYR A 226 -6.99 7.68 -0.75
CA TYR A 226 -7.13 8.72 0.27
C TYR A 226 -5.78 9.31 0.66
N PHE A 227 -5.80 10.55 1.18
CA PHE A 227 -4.61 11.22 1.71
C PHE A 227 -4.99 12.10 2.90
N ALA A 228 -3.95 12.57 3.61
CA ALA A 228 -4.10 13.54 4.67
C ALA A 228 -3.18 14.73 4.43
N MET A 229 -3.66 15.94 4.68
CA MET A 229 -2.83 17.15 4.69
C MET A 229 -2.10 17.23 6.03
N ARG A 230 -0.83 16.80 6.05
CA ARG A 230 0.04 16.84 7.23
C ARG A 230 1.50 16.90 6.84
N SER A 231 2.33 17.43 7.75
CA SER A 231 3.79 17.36 7.64
C SER A 231 4.42 16.94 8.96
N TRP A 232 5.51 16.17 8.86
CA TRP A 232 6.40 15.86 9.97
C TRP A 232 7.74 16.52 9.71
N THR A 233 8.17 17.38 10.65
CA THR A 233 9.41 18.15 10.52
C THR A 233 10.26 18.02 11.79
N ILE A 234 11.54 18.37 11.69
CA ILE A 234 12.44 18.56 12.83
C ILE A 234 12.81 20.04 12.87
N GLU A 235 12.33 20.74 13.88
CA GLU A 235 12.48 22.17 14.02
C GLU A 235 13.13 22.57 15.35
N LYS A 236 13.70 23.75 15.43
CA LYS A 236 14.27 24.27 16.67
C LYS A 236 13.18 24.99 17.47
N ASP A 237 13.06 24.64 18.75
CA ASP A 237 12.25 25.39 19.69
C ASP A 237 12.88 26.78 20.06
N GLU A 238 12.23 27.56 20.89
CA GLU A 238 12.70 28.86 21.37
C GLU A 238 14.06 28.83 22.11
N HIS A 239 14.47 27.64 22.57
CA HIS A 239 15.74 27.39 23.21
C HIS A 239 16.80 26.84 22.25
N GLY A 240 16.49 26.71 20.96
CA GLY A 240 17.37 26.17 19.95
C GLY A 240 17.50 24.63 19.97
N ILE A 241 16.63 23.92 20.71
CA ILE A 241 16.61 22.45 20.82
C ILE A 241 15.78 21.88 19.66
N LEU A 242 16.34 20.88 18.97
CA LEU A 242 15.61 20.18 17.91
C LEU A 242 14.44 19.37 18.47
N ARG A 243 13.27 19.56 17.91
CA ARG A 243 12.01 18.91 18.26
C ARG A 243 11.35 18.29 17.03
N THR A 244 10.69 17.17 17.23
CA THR A 244 9.78 16.62 16.23
C THR A 244 8.48 17.41 16.25
N CYS A 245 8.08 17.92 15.09
CA CYS A 245 6.88 18.73 14.93
C CYS A 245 5.90 18.05 13.97
N LEU A 246 4.62 18.08 14.32
CA LEU A 246 3.51 17.77 13.44
C LEU A 246 2.86 19.09 13.01
N ASN A 247 2.76 19.33 11.71
CA ASN A 247 2.21 20.57 11.15
C ASN A 247 2.88 21.83 11.77
N HIS A 248 4.23 21.81 11.87
CA HIS A 248 5.07 22.85 12.48
C HIS A 248 4.84 23.10 13.98
N GLN A 249 4.05 22.27 14.64
CA GLN A 249 3.85 22.36 16.09
C GLN A 249 4.56 21.22 16.79
N PHE A 250 5.26 21.52 17.88
CA PHE A 250 5.89 20.49 18.70
C PHE A 250 4.84 19.45 19.11
N TYR A 251 5.13 18.18 18.78
CA TYR A 251 4.27 17.06 19.11
C TYR A 251 5.06 16.01 19.88
N PHE A 252 4.70 15.80 21.14
CA PHE A 252 5.34 14.80 21.97
C PHE A 252 4.83 13.41 21.59
N GLN A 253 5.71 12.57 21.07
CA GLN A 253 5.39 11.20 20.69
C GLN A 253 5.46 10.29 21.91
N ASN A 254 4.33 9.99 22.52
CA ASN A 254 4.21 9.02 23.61
C ASN A 254 3.83 7.67 23.06
N GLY A 255 4.81 6.94 22.58
CA GLY A 255 4.63 5.65 21.91
C GLY A 255 5.20 4.48 22.69
N LEU A 256 4.88 3.30 22.24
CA LEU A 256 5.52 2.07 22.68
C LEU A 256 6.02 1.28 21.48
N LEU A 257 6.92 0.33 21.73
CA LEU A 257 7.46 -0.54 20.70
C LEU A 257 6.56 -1.76 20.51
N ASP A 258 5.88 -1.84 19.37
CA ASP A 258 5.19 -3.05 18.92
C ASP A 258 6.12 -3.89 18.04
N GLN A 259 6.12 -5.21 18.23
CA GLN A 259 6.90 -6.17 17.45
C GLN A 259 6.07 -6.84 16.35
N GLY A 260 4.77 -6.59 16.28
CA GLY A 260 3.86 -7.17 15.29
C GLY A 260 3.65 -8.68 15.43
N TYR A 261 3.79 -9.23 16.64
CA TYR A 261 3.64 -10.66 16.90
C TYR A 261 2.42 -10.97 17.75
N TRP A 262 1.62 -11.92 17.28
CA TRP A 262 0.42 -12.44 17.95
C TRP A 262 0.65 -13.86 18.45
N PRO A 263 0.13 -14.24 19.63
CA PRO A 263 0.31 -15.60 20.16
C PRO A 263 -0.25 -16.68 19.25
N GLU A 264 -1.39 -16.42 18.61
CA GLU A 264 -2.14 -17.39 17.82
C GLU A 264 -1.71 -17.46 16.34
N SER A 265 -1.31 -16.33 15.76
CA SER A 265 -1.16 -16.16 14.31
C SER A 265 0.20 -15.61 13.87
N LEU A 266 1.10 -15.38 14.79
CA LEU A 266 2.46 -14.88 14.55
C LEU A 266 2.44 -13.45 13.95
N LEU A 267 2.95 -13.23 12.74
CA LEU A 267 2.99 -11.91 12.10
C LEU A 267 1.62 -11.44 11.56
N THR A 268 0.69 -12.36 11.35
CA THR A 268 -0.65 -12.01 10.84
C THR A 268 -1.57 -11.71 12.01
N GLN A 269 -2.24 -10.56 12.01
CA GLN A 269 -3.27 -10.30 13.02
C GLN A 269 -4.38 -11.37 12.96
N PRO A 270 -4.92 -11.82 14.10
CA PRO A 270 -5.96 -12.86 14.12
C PRO A 270 -7.28 -12.36 13.53
N SER A 271 -7.59 -11.08 13.67
CA SER A 271 -8.72 -10.39 13.06
C SER A 271 -8.50 -8.88 13.07
N ASP A 272 -9.32 -8.13 12.31
CA ASP A 272 -9.29 -6.66 12.30
C ASP A 272 -9.75 -6.10 13.66
N GLU A 273 -10.71 -6.73 14.32
CA GLU A 273 -11.19 -6.34 15.65
C GLU A 273 -10.10 -6.49 16.71
N ALA A 274 -9.23 -7.50 16.59
CA ALA A 274 -8.10 -7.66 17.51
C ALA A 274 -7.09 -6.52 17.36
N LEU A 275 -6.77 -6.14 16.12
CA LEU A 275 -5.89 -5.01 15.84
C LEU A 275 -6.50 -3.69 16.34
N GLN A 276 -7.79 -3.46 16.07
CA GLN A 276 -8.52 -2.29 16.54
C GLN A 276 -8.52 -2.21 18.07
N TYR A 277 -8.78 -3.33 18.75
CA TYR A 277 -8.77 -3.41 20.21
C TYR A 277 -7.42 -2.96 20.79
N ASP A 278 -6.29 -3.42 20.25
CA ASP A 278 -4.97 -3.01 20.73
C ASP A 278 -4.75 -1.50 20.55
N ILE A 279 -5.10 -0.93 19.40
CA ILE A 279 -4.99 0.51 19.12
C ILE A 279 -5.86 1.32 20.10
N GLU A 280 -7.11 0.91 20.30
CA GLU A 280 -8.05 1.57 21.23
C GLU A 280 -7.54 1.53 22.67
N LYS A 281 -6.99 0.39 23.12
CA LYS A 281 -6.42 0.26 24.46
C LYS A 281 -5.18 1.11 24.65
N LEU A 282 -4.33 1.24 23.63
CA LEU A 282 -3.17 2.13 23.68
C LEU A 282 -3.62 3.60 23.81
N LYS A 283 -4.64 4.02 23.07
CA LYS A 283 -5.22 5.36 23.19
C LYS A 283 -5.81 5.61 24.58
N GLU A 284 -6.57 4.65 25.14
CA GLU A 284 -7.10 4.73 26.50
C GLU A 284 -6.00 4.88 27.57
N LEU A 285 -4.81 4.28 27.34
CA LEU A 285 -3.65 4.40 28.21
C LEU A 285 -2.83 5.68 28.02
N GLY A 286 -3.24 6.55 27.08
CA GLY A 286 -2.63 7.84 26.82
C GLY A 286 -1.46 7.80 25.84
N TYR A 287 -1.32 6.75 25.06
CA TYR A 287 -0.40 6.71 23.91
C TYR A 287 -1.03 7.45 22.69
N ASN A 288 -0.14 8.01 21.83
CA ASN A 288 -0.58 8.78 20.66
C ASN A 288 0.17 8.42 19.36
#